data_78dae9ec1d2b75af828d513f16bd3e80
#
_entry.id   78dae9ec1d2b75af828d513f16bd3e80
#
_cell.length_a   1.000
_cell.length_b   1.000
_cell.length_c   1.000
_cell.angle_alpha   90.00
_cell.angle_beta   90.00
_cell.angle_gamma   90.00
#
_symmetry.space_group_name_H-M   'P 1'
#
loop_
_entity.id
_entity.type
_entity.pdbx_description
1 polymer ?
#
loop_
_entity_poly.entity_id
_entity_poly.type
_entity_poly.pdbx_seq_one_letter_code
_entity_poly.pdbx_strand_id
1 'polypeptide(L)'
;MWRGVCGFGVEHVPPHYAPLIGAEAAAEQVRRWWNAAEIGRAVAEGLVVVAEVGGVVVGVGQRGRRGDEHVVYKLYVDPGFRSRGIGPRLIDALIGHLPSDADRLYIEHFVGNGRAGAFYEREGFTVDRIEPSASGDPARGVVWRVRRLA
;
A
#
# COMPACT_ATOMS: atom_id res chain seq x y z
N MET A 1 14.06 -10.26 6.43
CA MET A 1 13.21 -9.26 5.75
C MET A 1 11.77 -9.26 6.26
N TRP A 2 11.05 -10.37 6.21
CA TRP A 2 9.63 -10.38 6.58
C TRP A 2 9.36 -9.92 8.03
N ARG A 3 10.26 -10.20 8.96
CA ARG A 3 10.13 -9.75 10.36
C ARG A 3 10.14 -8.23 10.49
N GLY A 4 11.04 -7.57 9.76
CA GLY A 4 11.10 -6.11 9.74
C GLY A 4 9.85 -5.51 9.11
N VAL A 5 9.30 -6.15 8.09
CA VAL A 5 8.05 -5.74 7.45
C VAL A 5 6.86 -5.90 8.39
N CYS A 6 6.74 -7.05 9.08
CA CYS A 6 5.68 -7.26 10.07
C CYS A 6 5.77 -6.24 11.21
N GLY A 7 6.97 -6.00 11.74
CA GLY A 7 7.19 -5.00 12.80
C GLY A 7 6.81 -3.59 12.36
N PHE A 8 7.15 -3.22 11.13
CA PHE A 8 6.73 -1.95 10.54
C PHE A 8 5.20 -1.84 10.51
N GLY A 9 4.51 -2.90 10.08
CA GLY A 9 3.05 -2.92 10.03
C GLY A 9 2.40 -2.74 11.41
N VAL A 10 2.90 -3.45 12.41
CA VAL A 10 2.41 -3.34 13.79
C VAL A 10 2.58 -1.93 14.34
N GLU A 11 3.71 -1.29 14.07
CA GLU A 11 4.02 0.05 14.57
C GLU A 11 3.27 1.15 13.85
N HIS A 12 3.19 1.09 12.51
CA HIS A 12 2.75 2.24 11.70
C HIS A 12 1.33 2.14 11.14
N VAL A 13 0.82 0.93 10.88
CA VAL A 13 -0.49 0.78 10.22
C VAL A 13 -1.66 1.14 11.13
N PRO A 14 -1.73 0.71 12.41
CA PRO A 14 -2.84 1.10 13.26
C PRO A 14 -2.98 2.60 13.48
N PRO A 15 -1.91 3.37 13.77
CA PRO A 15 -2.03 4.83 13.89
C PRO A 15 -2.49 5.51 12.61
N HIS A 16 -2.10 4.97 11.45
CA HIS A 16 -2.50 5.52 10.16
C HIS A 16 -3.99 5.33 9.90
N TYR A 17 -4.53 4.14 10.17
CA TYR A 17 -5.92 3.81 9.87
C TYR A 17 -6.91 4.07 10.99
N ALA A 18 -6.50 4.09 12.25
CA ALA A 18 -7.41 4.28 13.37
C ALA A 18 -8.30 5.53 13.21
N PRO A 19 -7.78 6.69 12.76
CA PRO A 19 -8.63 7.87 12.51
C PRO A 19 -9.67 7.67 11.40
N LEU A 20 -9.43 6.75 10.46
CA LEU A 20 -10.29 6.52 9.31
C LEU A 20 -11.35 5.45 9.55
N ILE A 21 -10.98 4.35 10.22
CA ILE A 21 -11.82 3.16 10.35
C ILE A 21 -12.01 2.69 11.80
N GLY A 22 -11.42 3.38 12.76
CA GLY A 22 -11.45 3.00 14.17
C GLY A 22 -10.29 2.08 14.57
N ALA A 23 -9.98 2.08 15.87
CA ALA A 23 -8.83 1.34 16.41
C ALA A 23 -8.95 -0.17 16.22
N GLU A 24 -10.17 -0.73 16.41
CA GLU A 24 -10.38 -2.17 16.28
C GLU A 24 -10.24 -2.66 14.84
N ALA A 25 -10.83 -1.93 13.88
CA ALA A 25 -10.69 -2.27 12.47
C ALA A 25 -9.25 -2.09 11.98
N ALA A 26 -8.54 -1.08 12.47
CA ALA A 26 -7.13 -0.87 12.17
C ALA A 26 -6.25 -2.02 12.69
N ALA A 27 -6.51 -2.49 13.91
CA ALA A 27 -5.83 -3.66 14.48
C ALA A 27 -6.10 -4.93 13.67
N GLU A 28 -7.34 -5.11 13.19
CA GLU A 28 -7.72 -6.23 12.34
C GLU A 28 -6.97 -6.22 11.00
N GLN A 29 -6.76 -5.06 10.41
CA GLN A 29 -5.93 -4.91 9.20
C GLN A 29 -4.54 -5.51 9.40
N VAL A 30 -3.92 -5.23 10.54
CA VAL A 30 -2.58 -5.76 10.85
C VAL A 30 -2.63 -7.27 11.01
N ARG A 31 -3.60 -7.79 11.76
CA ARG A 31 -3.73 -9.25 11.97
C ARG A 31 -3.94 -10.01 10.67
N ARG A 32 -4.73 -9.48 9.74
CA ARG A 32 -5.05 -10.15 8.47
C ARG A 32 -3.94 -10.05 7.44
N TRP A 33 -3.30 -8.89 7.34
CA TRP A 33 -2.48 -8.55 6.18
C TRP A 33 -1.00 -8.34 6.48
N TRP A 34 -0.62 -8.19 7.77
CA TRP A 34 0.74 -7.92 8.20
C TRP A 34 1.31 -9.02 9.11
N ASN A 35 0.78 -10.22 9.01
CA ASN A 35 1.26 -11.35 9.79
C ASN A 35 2.39 -12.11 9.06
N ALA A 36 3.07 -12.99 9.80
CA ALA A 36 4.21 -13.73 9.27
C ALA A 36 3.87 -14.59 8.05
N ALA A 37 2.68 -15.21 8.03
CA ALA A 37 2.26 -16.07 6.93
C ALA A 37 2.03 -15.27 5.66
N GLU A 38 1.29 -14.16 5.73
CA GLU A 38 0.98 -13.31 4.57
C GLU A 38 2.24 -12.61 4.04
N ILE A 39 3.00 -11.99 4.91
CA ILE A 39 4.23 -11.28 4.51
C ILE A 39 5.29 -12.27 4.02
N GLY A 40 5.45 -13.40 4.69
CA GLY A 40 6.41 -14.43 4.27
C GLY A 40 6.09 -14.97 2.88
N ARG A 41 4.81 -15.20 2.59
CA ARG A 41 4.37 -15.62 1.25
C ARG A 41 4.69 -14.53 0.21
N ALA A 42 4.34 -13.29 0.49
CA ALA A 42 4.56 -12.19 -0.45
C ALA A 42 6.06 -11.95 -0.72
N VAL A 43 6.91 -12.07 0.31
CA VAL A 43 8.37 -11.97 0.16
C VAL A 43 8.89 -13.12 -0.71
N ALA A 44 8.44 -14.36 -0.45
CA ALA A 44 8.87 -15.52 -1.22
C ALA A 44 8.47 -15.42 -2.70
N GLU A 45 7.35 -14.78 -3.01
CA GLU A 45 6.88 -14.56 -4.37
C GLU A 45 7.49 -13.32 -5.04
N GLY A 46 8.37 -12.58 -4.36
CA GLY A 46 9.02 -11.39 -4.92
C GLY A 46 8.09 -10.18 -5.06
N LEU A 47 7.07 -10.08 -4.21
CA LEU A 47 6.03 -9.05 -4.30
C LEU A 47 6.28 -7.84 -3.39
N VAL A 48 7.29 -7.90 -2.54
CA VAL A 48 7.56 -6.87 -1.52
C VAL A 48 8.82 -6.11 -1.84
N VAL A 49 8.75 -4.78 -1.72
CA VAL A 49 9.91 -3.89 -1.73
C VAL A 49 9.98 -3.14 -0.41
N VAL A 50 11.17 -2.85 0.05
CA VAL A 50 11.36 -2.11 1.30
C VAL A 50 12.34 -0.97 1.09
N ALA A 51 12.19 0.09 1.89
CA ALA A 51 13.18 1.13 2.07
C ALA A 51 13.80 0.96 3.45
N GLU A 52 15.13 0.94 3.52
CA GLU A 52 15.88 0.82 4.77
C GLU A 52 16.79 2.01 4.95
N VAL A 53 16.89 2.47 6.21
CA VAL A 53 17.88 3.48 6.63
C VAL A 53 18.56 2.94 7.88
N GLY A 54 19.87 2.80 7.82
CA GLY A 54 20.65 2.25 8.94
C GLY A 54 20.22 0.85 9.37
N GLY A 55 19.78 0.02 8.43
CA GLY A 55 19.29 -1.34 8.71
C GLY A 55 17.86 -1.42 9.26
N VAL A 56 17.16 -0.28 9.36
CA VAL A 56 15.78 -0.22 9.84
C VAL A 56 14.83 0.00 8.66
N VAL A 57 13.75 -0.77 8.61
CA VAL A 57 12.71 -0.61 7.59
C VAL A 57 11.93 0.68 7.88
N VAL A 58 11.92 1.60 6.92
CA VAL A 58 11.22 2.89 7.01
C VAL A 58 10.15 3.04 5.94
N GLY A 59 10.01 2.08 5.05
CA GLY A 59 8.97 2.07 4.03
C GLY A 59 8.76 0.67 3.48
N VAL A 60 7.53 0.37 3.08
CA VAL A 60 7.13 -0.94 2.55
C VAL A 60 6.18 -0.74 1.38
N GLY A 61 6.44 -1.44 0.30
CA GLY A 61 5.52 -1.60 -0.81
C GLY A 61 5.26 -3.07 -1.07
N GLN A 62 4.01 -3.42 -1.34
CA GLN A 62 3.65 -4.78 -1.71
C GLN A 62 2.65 -4.75 -2.85
N ARG A 63 2.93 -5.53 -3.87
CA ARG A 63 2.00 -5.73 -4.99
C ARG A 63 1.39 -7.13 -4.96
N GLY A 64 0.35 -7.30 -5.74
CA GLY A 64 -0.28 -8.59 -5.95
C GLY A 64 -1.13 -8.55 -7.21
N ARG A 65 -2.02 -9.51 -7.34
CA ARG A 65 -2.92 -9.61 -8.48
C ARG A 65 -4.37 -9.72 -8.03
N ARG A 66 -5.25 -9.08 -8.79
CA ARG A 66 -6.70 -9.25 -8.68
C ARG A 66 -7.21 -9.60 -10.07
N GLY A 67 -7.41 -10.88 -10.33
CA GLY A 67 -7.64 -11.37 -11.70
C GLY A 67 -6.40 -11.09 -12.56
N ASP A 68 -6.57 -10.35 -13.64
CA ASP A 68 -5.48 -9.96 -14.54
C ASP A 68 -4.84 -8.61 -14.17
N GLU A 69 -5.36 -7.95 -13.15
CA GLU A 69 -4.90 -6.62 -12.72
C GLU A 69 -3.76 -6.73 -11.73
N HIS A 70 -2.66 -6.01 -11.97
CA HIS A 70 -1.58 -5.83 -11.00
C HIS A 70 -1.96 -4.70 -10.05
N VAL A 71 -1.87 -4.93 -8.76
CA VAL A 71 -2.36 -4.01 -7.73
C VAL A 71 -1.29 -3.78 -6.68
N VAL A 72 -1.11 -2.54 -6.27
CA VAL A 72 -0.35 -2.20 -5.06
C VAL A 72 -1.30 -2.31 -3.88
N TYR A 73 -1.07 -3.29 -3.02
CA TYR A 73 -1.90 -3.51 -1.84
C TYR A 73 -1.38 -2.82 -0.59
N LYS A 74 -0.08 -2.56 -0.53
CA LYS A 74 0.53 -1.85 0.59
C LYS A 74 1.53 -0.84 0.05
N LEU A 75 1.45 0.38 0.57
CA LEU A 75 2.43 1.42 0.32
C LEU A 75 2.46 2.35 1.53
N TYR A 76 3.48 2.21 2.35
CA TYR A 76 3.59 2.93 3.62
C TYR A 76 5.00 3.45 3.82
N VAL A 77 5.10 4.67 4.32
CA VAL A 77 6.37 5.29 4.71
C VAL A 77 6.24 5.75 6.16
N ASP A 78 7.27 5.46 6.96
CA ASP A 78 7.37 5.97 8.31
C ASP A 78 7.16 7.49 8.29
N PRO A 79 6.22 8.03 9.10
CA PRO A 79 5.96 9.47 9.13
C PRO A 79 7.20 10.34 9.33
N GLY A 80 8.19 9.86 10.09
CA GLY A 80 9.47 10.55 10.30
C GLY A 80 10.36 10.63 9.06
N PHE A 81 10.04 9.86 8.02
CA PHE A 81 10.81 9.78 6.77
C PHE A 81 10.03 10.26 5.56
N ARG A 82 8.87 10.86 5.75
CA ARG A 82 8.08 11.43 4.66
C ARG A 82 8.78 12.64 4.04
N SER A 83 8.40 12.97 2.80
CA SER A 83 8.96 14.09 2.02
C SER A 83 10.45 13.94 1.70
N ARG A 84 10.95 12.71 1.66
CA ARG A 84 12.33 12.38 1.28
C ARG A 84 12.41 11.57 -0.02
N GLY A 85 11.30 11.50 -0.77
CA GLY A 85 11.25 10.78 -2.05
C GLY A 85 11.17 9.25 -1.90
N ILE A 86 10.91 8.72 -0.71
CA ILE A 86 10.84 7.26 -0.48
C ILE A 86 9.61 6.66 -1.15
N GLY A 87 8.44 7.30 -1.04
CA GLY A 87 7.20 6.83 -1.66
C GLY A 87 7.33 6.64 -3.18
N PRO A 88 7.76 7.66 -3.93
CA PRO A 88 8.00 7.53 -5.36
C PRO A 88 9.01 6.42 -5.72
N ARG A 89 10.06 6.26 -4.94
CA ARG A 89 11.06 5.21 -5.17
C ARG A 89 10.51 3.81 -4.91
N LEU A 90 9.63 3.64 -3.93
CA LEU A 90 8.92 2.37 -3.71
C LEU A 90 8.02 2.04 -4.90
N ILE A 91 7.29 3.02 -5.43
CA ILE A 91 6.45 2.84 -6.62
C ILE A 91 7.32 2.43 -7.82
N ASP A 92 8.42 3.11 -8.06
CA ASP A 92 9.34 2.79 -9.16
C ASP A 92 9.90 1.37 -9.03
N ALA A 93 10.25 0.95 -7.82
CA ALA A 93 10.72 -0.41 -7.56
C ALA A 93 9.64 -1.46 -7.82
N LEU A 94 8.40 -1.19 -7.39
CA LEU A 94 7.26 -2.07 -7.67
C LEU A 94 7.03 -2.21 -9.17
N ILE A 95 7.05 -1.11 -9.91
CA ILE A 95 6.91 -1.11 -11.37
C ILE A 95 8.05 -1.89 -12.03
N GLY A 96 9.28 -1.71 -11.54
CA GLY A 96 10.46 -2.40 -12.08
C GLY A 96 10.41 -3.91 -11.92
N HIS A 97 9.63 -4.43 -10.97
CA HIS A 97 9.46 -5.87 -10.77
C HIS A 97 8.22 -6.45 -11.46
N LEU A 98 7.43 -5.62 -12.16
CA LEU A 98 6.29 -6.11 -12.91
C LEU A 98 6.74 -6.94 -14.12
N PRO A 99 5.92 -7.91 -14.59
CA PRO A 99 6.16 -8.57 -15.87
C PRO A 99 6.24 -7.56 -17.01
N SER A 100 7.05 -7.87 -18.02
CA SER A 100 7.28 -6.95 -19.15
C SER A 100 6.02 -6.65 -19.97
N ASP A 101 5.01 -7.53 -19.91
CA ASP A 101 3.73 -7.36 -20.60
C ASP A 101 2.70 -6.57 -19.78
N ALA A 102 3.02 -6.19 -18.55
CA ALA A 102 2.12 -5.38 -17.74
C ALA A 102 2.02 -3.96 -18.34
N ASP A 103 0.78 -3.53 -18.62
CA ASP A 103 0.51 -2.23 -19.25
C ASP A 103 -0.11 -1.21 -18.27
N ARG A 104 -0.45 -1.64 -17.07
CA ARG A 104 -1.02 -0.76 -16.05
C ARG A 104 -0.84 -1.32 -14.64
N LEU A 105 -0.87 -0.40 -13.66
CA LEU A 105 -0.78 -0.73 -12.25
C LEU A 105 -1.91 -0.02 -11.51
N TYR A 106 -2.65 -0.77 -10.68
CA TYR A 106 -3.72 -0.24 -9.86
C TYR A 106 -3.23 -0.01 -8.43
N ILE A 107 -3.87 0.92 -7.75
CA ILE A 107 -3.70 1.17 -6.32
C ILE A 107 -5.03 1.58 -5.71
N GLU A 108 -5.25 1.23 -4.45
CA GLU A 108 -6.49 1.58 -3.76
C GLU A 108 -6.21 2.41 -2.51
N HIS A 109 -7.19 3.22 -2.12
CA HIS A 109 -7.17 3.92 -0.84
C HIS A 109 -8.60 4.20 -0.38
N PHE A 110 -8.78 4.42 0.92
CA PHE A 110 -10.08 4.85 1.43
C PHE A 110 -10.43 6.26 0.91
N VAL A 111 -11.73 6.50 0.65
CA VAL A 111 -12.22 7.83 0.25
C VAL A 111 -11.79 8.88 1.28
N GLY A 112 -11.87 8.56 2.58
CA GLY A 112 -11.47 9.46 3.66
C GLY A 112 -9.97 9.73 3.74
N ASN A 113 -9.13 8.98 3.01
CA ASN A 113 -7.69 9.17 2.97
C ASN A 113 -7.29 10.08 1.80
N GLY A 114 -7.71 11.34 1.87
CA GLY A 114 -7.44 12.32 0.80
C GLY A 114 -5.95 12.61 0.60
N ARG A 115 -5.13 12.44 1.64
CA ARG A 115 -3.67 12.58 1.55
C ARG A 115 -3.05 11.54 0.63
N ALA A 116 -3.45 10.28 0.78
CA ALA A 116 -3.01 9.20 -0.11
C ALA A 116 -3.47 9.45 -1.54
N GLY A 117 -4.74 9.85 -1.72
CA GLY A 117 -5.28 10.17 -3.04
C GLY A 117 -4.50 11.27 -3.74
N ALA A 118 -4.16 12.35 -3.04
CA ALA A 118 -3.37 13.46 -3.61
C ALA A 118 -1.96 12.99 -3.99
N PHE A 119 -1.33 12.16 -3.17
CA PHE A 119 -0.03 11.60 -3.46
C PHE A 119 -0.06 10.70 -4.71
N TYR A 120 -1.03 9.79 -4.78
CA TYR A 120 -1.15 8.89 -5.93
C TYR A 120 -1.46 9.65 -7.22
N GLU A 121 -2.26 10.70 -7.15
CA GLU A 121 -2.53 11.55 -8.30
C GLU A 121 -1.24 12.21 -8.84
N ARG A 122 -0.41 12.73 -7.95
CA ARG A 122 0.90 13.29 -8.34
C ARG A 122 1.81 12.24 -8.98
N GLU A 123 1.67 10.96 -8.57
CA GLU A 123 2.46 9.86 -9.11
C GLU A 123 1.85 9.26 -10.39
N GLY A 124 0.82 9.88 -10.95
CA GLY A 124 0.26 9.48 -12.23
C GLY A 124 -0.88 8.47 -12.14
N PHE A 125 -1.43 8.24 -10.94
CA PHE A 125 -2.58 7.35 -10.73
C PHE A 125 -3.88 8.16 -10.76
N THR A 126 -4.70 7.93 -11.77
CA THR A 126 -6.00 8.59 -11.91
C THR A 126 -7.15 7.70 -11.41
N VAL A 127 -8.26 8.29 -11.01
CA VAL A 127 -9.41 7.55 -10.50
C VAL A 127 -9.99 6.67 -11.62
N ASP A 128 -10.10 5.37 -11.35
CA ASP A 128 -10.77 4.41 -12.22
C ASP A 128 -12.21 4.16 -11.77
N ARG A 129 -12.40 3.86 -10.49
CA ARG A 129 -13.73 3.62 -9.91
C ARG A 129 -13.73 3.84 -8.40
N ILE A 130 -14.91 3.99 -7.83
CA ILE A 130 -15.13 4.08 -6.39
C ILE A 130 -16.11 3.00 -5.98
N GLU A 131 -15.72 2.16 -5.02
CA GLU A 131 -16.59 1.13 -4.45
C GLU A 131 -17.13 1.63 -3.11
N PRO A 132 -18.46 1.71 -2.92
CA PRO A 132 -19.05 2.12 -1.66
C PRO A 132 -18.73 1.13 -0.55
N SER A 133 -18.59 1.62 0.69
CA SER A 133 -18.45 0.76 1.85
C SER A 133 -19.76 0.04 2.17
N ALA A 134 -19.64 -1.24 2.55
CA ALA A 134 -20.80 -2.01 3.06
C ALA A 134 -21.33 -1.43 4.39
N SER A 135 -20.51 -0.68 5.13
CA SER A 135 -20.92 -0.01 6.37
C SER A 135 -21.83 1.21 6.15
N GLY A 136 -21.93 1.71 4.91
CA GLY A 136 -22.66 2.93 4.57
C GLY A 136 -21.93 4.22 4.94
N ASP A 137 -20.76 4.17 5.55
CA ASP A 137 -19.92 5.34 5.80
C ASP A 137 -19.16 5.72 4.53
N PRO A 138 -19.43 6.93 3.93
CA PRO A 138 -18.76 7.33 2.69
C PRO A 138 -17.23 7.37 2.79
N ALA A 139 -16.68 7.70 3.97
CA ALA A 139 -15.24 7.77 4.17
C ALA A 139 -14.54 6.41 4.07
N ARG A 140 -15.29 5.32 4.28
CA ARG A 140 -14.80 3.94 4.19
C ARG A 140 -14.98 3.32 2.81
N GLY A 141 -15.54 4.05 1.85
CA GLY A 141 -15.54 3.66 0.45
C GLY A 141 -14.10 3.54 -0.05
N VAL A 142 -13.90 2.77 -1.11
CA VAL A 142 -12.57 2.51 -1.67
C VAL A 142 -12.46 3.15 -3.04
N VAL A 143 -11.44 3.99 -3.21
CA VAL A 143 -11.08 4.57 -4.50
C VAL A 143 -10.04 3.67 -5.15
N TRP A 144 -10.34 3.21 -6.37
CA TRP A 144 -9.39 2.52 -7.22
C TRP A 144 -8.79 3.51 -8.20
N ARG A 145 -7.47 3.56 -8.23
CA ARG A 145 -6.73 4.42 -9.15
C ARG A 145 -5.86 3.57 -10.06
N VAL A 146 -5.57 4.07 -11.25
CA VAL A 146 -4.79 3.36 -12.26
C VAL A 146 -3.73 4.28 -12.86
N ARG A 147 -2.53 3.72 -13.06
CA ARG A 147 -1.45 4.33 -13.82
C ARG A 147 -1.13 3.46 -15.02
N ARG A 148 -1.18 4.05 -16.20
CA ARG A 148 -0.74 3.36 -17.43
C ARG A 148 0.78 3.35 -17.50
N LEU A 149 1.32 2.21 -17.93
CA LEU A 149 2.77 2.01 -18.10
C LEU A 149 3.12 2.11 -19.58
N ALA A 150 4.19 2.80 -19.85
CA ALA A 150 4.65 2.97 -21.23
C ALA A 150 5.26 1.69 -21.82
#